data_49489446d91b60e3c51415f8c62a2cc4
#
_entry.id   49489446d91b60e3c51415f8c62a2cc4
#
_cell.length_a   1.000
_cell.length_b   1.000
_cell.length_c   1.000
_cell.angle_alpha   90.00
_cell.angle_beta   90.00
_cell.angle_gamma   90.00
#
_symmetry.space_group_name_H-M   'P 1'
#
loop_
_entity.id
_entity.type
_entity.pdbx_description
1 polymer ?
#
loop_
_entity_poly.entity_id
_entity_poly.type
_entity_poly.pdbx_seq_one_letter_code
_entity_poly.pdbx_strand_id
1 'polypeptide(L)'
;MGMQITGLDGLLSKLGEMRSARARRIRRDALNVAATPLLQMARQLVPVDSGLLKRSLGKRAKTYASSGTVVVVIGPRSGFKQEVFSPKYGTQYRNPTKYAHLVEKGTVHSRGSHFMEQAVDATREQVATTLAQKLSEGIERELAR
;
A
#
# COMPACT_ATOMS: atom_id res chain seq x y z
N MET A 1 10.74 -4.40 -3.16
CA MET A 1 11.17 -4.50 -1.75
C MET A 1 10.21 -5.37 -0.97
N GLY A 2 10.68 -6.49 -0.48
CA GLY A 2 9.92 -7.34 0.43
C GLY A 2 10.21 -6.94 1.89
N MET A 3 9.19 -6.63 2.66
CA MET A 3 9.33 -6.44 4.11
C MET A 3 9.18 -7.81 4.78
N GLN A 4 10.25 -8.31 5.40
CA GLN A 4 10.19 -9.51 6.24
C GLN A 4 9.87 -9.09 7.67
N ILE A 5 8.83 -9.71 8.24
CA ILE A 5 8.39 -9.47 9.60
C ILE A 5 8.69 -10.73 10.41
N THR A 6 9.57 -10.61 11.38
CA THR A 6 9.91 -11.70 12.31
C THR A 6 8.84 -11.85 13.40
N GLY A 7 8.61 -13.08 13.85
CA GLY A 7 7.66 -13.39 14.92
C GLY A 7 6.23 -13.70 14.49
N LEU A 8 5.96 -13.75 13.19
CA LEU A 8 4.63 -14.09 12.65
C LEU A 8 4.42 -15.60 12.44
N ASP A 9 5.45 -16.41 12.55
CA ASP A 9 5.40 -17.84 12.18
C ASP A 9 4.34 -18.61 12.96
N GLY A 10 4.21 -18.36 14.26
CA GLY A 10 3.17 -18.97 15.08
C GLY A 10 1.75 -18.57 14.71
N LEU A 11 1.55 -17.32 14.31
CA LEU A 11 0.26 -16.83 13.83
C LEU A 11 -0.09 -17.38 12.45
N LEU A 12 0.90 -17.48 11.57
CA LEU A 12 0.74 -18.05 10.24
C LEU A 12 0.45 -19.56 10.29
N SER A 13 1.05 -20.29 11.23
CA SER A 13 0.74 -21.70 11.47
C SER A 13 -0.71 -21.89 11.90
N LYS A 14 -1.20 -21.12 12.88
CA LYS A 14 -2.61 -21.16 13.31
C LYS A 14 -3.57 -20.80 12.17
N LEU A 15 -3.21 -19.84 11.33
CA LEU A 15 -3.99 -19.49 10.13
C LEU A 15 -4.03 -20.65 9.12
N GLY A 16 -2.97 -21.45 9.03
CA GLY A 16 -2.92 -22.63 8.16
C GLY A 16 -3.91 -23.72 8.58
N GLU A 17 -4.21 -23.83 9.86
CA GLU A 17 -5.18 -24.79 10.41
C GLU A 17 -6.63 -24.40 10.20
N MET A 18 -6.90 -23.12 9.88
CA MET A 18 -8.23 -22.60 9.66
C MET A 18 -8.73 -22.87 8.24
N ARG A 19 -10.07 -22.89 8.05
CA ARG A 19 -10.65 -22.96 6.71
C ARG A 19 -10.07 -21.86 5.81
N SER A 20 -9.57 -22.23 4.64
CA SER A 20 -8.81 -21.38 3.72
C SER A 20 -9.47 -20.02 3.41
N ALA A 21 -10.81 -19.98 3.31
CA ALA A 21 -11.56 -18.75 3.05
C ALA A 21 -11.52 -17.78 4.23
N ARG A 22 -11.64 -18.27 5.46
CA ARG A 22 -11.56 -17.43 6.68
C ARG A 22 -10.15 -16.91 6.91
N ALA A 23 -9.15 -17.78 6.77
CA ALA A 23 -7.76 -17.41 6.89
C ALA A 23 -7.37 -16.30 5.89
N ARG A 24 -7.82 -16.40 4.64
CA ARG A 24 -7.60 -15.36 3.63
C ARG A 24 -8.24 -14.04 4.00
N ARG A 25 -9.47 -14.06 4.54
CA ARG A 25 -10.16 -12.85 4.99
C ARG A 25 -9.40 -12.17 6.13
N ILE A 26 -8.99 -12.91 7.15
CA ILE A 26 -8.21 -12.39 8.29
C ILE A 26 -6.92 -11.75 7.80
N ARG A 27 -6.16 -12.43 6.92
CA ARG A 27 -4.92 -11.89 6.34
C ARG A 27 -5.17 -10.60 5.56
N ARG A 28 -6.21 -10.59 4.72
CA ARG A 28 -6.57 -9.42 3.92
C ARG A 28 -6.94 -8.22 4.80
N ASP A 29 -7.78 -8.43 5.79
CA ASP A 29 -8.23 -7.36 6.68
C ASP A 29 -7.07 -6.82 7.53
N ALA A 30 -6.24 -7.70 8.07
CA ALA A 30 -5.06 -7.34 8.85
C ALA A 30 -4.03 -6.54 8.02
N LEU A 31 -3.70 -7.00 6.81
CA LEU A 31 -2.79 -6.30 5.91
C LEU A 31 -3.34 -4.95 5.47
N ASN A 32 -4.64 -4.89 5.19
CA ASN A 32 -5.28 -3.64 4.78
C ASN A 32 -5.22 -2.57 5.88
N VAL A 33 -5.43 -2.95 7.13
CA VAL A 33 -5.29 -2.04 8.27
C VAL A 33 -3.82 -1.68 8.52
N ALA A 34 -2.92 -2.66 8.48
CA ALA A 34 -1.49 -2.45 8.70
C ALA A 34 -0.84 -1.53 7.65
N ALA A 35 -1.37 -1.51 6.44
CA ALA A 35 -0.88 -0.63 5.36
C ALA A 35 -1.30 0.84 5.51
N THR A 36 -2.24 1.16 6.41
CA THR A 36 -2.74 2.52 6.59
C THR A 36 -1.67 3.53 7.01
N PRO A 37 -0.79 3.26 8.01
CA PRO A 37 0.28 4.17 8.38
C PRO A 37 1.23 4.46 7.22
N LEU A 38 1.55 3.44 6.43
CA LEU A 38 2.41 3.58 5.25
C LEU A 38 1.78 4.52 4.21
N LEU A 39 0.50 4.35 3.91
CA LEU A 39 -0.21 5.23 2.99
C LEU A 39 -0.24 6.68 3.49
N GLN A 40 -0.50 6.89 4.77
CA GLN A 40 -0.51 8.22 5.37
C GLN A 40 0.86 8.88 5.29
N MET A 41 1.94 8.14 5.60
CA MET A 41 3.30 8.65 5.52
C MET A 41 3.69 8.97 4.08
N ALA A 42 3.33 8.12 3.12
CA ALA A 42 3.56 8.40 1.71
C ALA A 42 2.87 9.69 1.25
N ARG A 43 1.64 9.93 1.71
CA ARG A 43 0.92 11.18 1.43
C ARG A 43 1.56 12.41 2.07
N GLN A 44 2.23 12.26 3.20
CA GLN A 44 2.96 13.36 3.84
C GLN A 44 4.28 13.68 3.14
N LEU A 45 4.97 12.67 2.66
CA LEU A 45 6.30 12.80 2.05
C LEU A 45 6.27 13.08 0.55
N VAL A 46 5.18 12.79 -0.14
CA VAL A 46 5.08 13.02 -1.58
C VAL A 46 5.23 14.51 -1.91
N PRO A 47 6.06 14.88 -2.90
CA PRO A 47 6.17 16.26 -3.35
C PRO A 47 4.83 16.78 -3.87
N VAL A 48 4.46 17.99 -3.46
CA VAL A 48 3.20 18.62 -3.82
C VAL A 48 3.45 19.74 -4.84
N ASP A 49 3.00 19.54 -6.06
CA ASP A 49 2.87 20.59 -7.08
C ASP A 49 1.39 20.99 -7.18
N SER A 50 0.59 20.25 -7.93
CA SER A 50 -0.86 20.46 -8.00
C SER A 50 -1.65 19.71 -6.91
N GLY A 51 -0.99 18.86 -6.14
CA GLY A 51 -1.62 17.95 -5.17
C GLY A 51 -2.32 16.74 -5.79
N LEU A 52 -2.30 16.60 -7.10
CA LEU A 52 -2.97 15.51 -7.81
C LEU A 52 -2.38 14.15 -7.45
N LEU A 53 -1.05 14.02 -7.42
CA LEU A 53 -0.37 12.79 -7.03
C LEU A 53 -0.72 12.41 -5.60
N LYS A 54 -0.65 13.35 -4.67
CA LYS A 54 -1.01 13.13 -3.26
C LYS A 54 -2.44 12.61 -3.10
N ARG A 55 -3.41 13.22 -3.78
CA ARG A 55 -4.82 12.80 -3.75
C ARG A 55 -5.05 11.45 -4.43
N SER A 56 -4.26 11.11 -5.42
CA SER A 56 -4.37 9.84 -6.15
C SER A 56 -3.84 8.64 -5.37
N LEU A 57 -2.94 8.86 -4.40
CA LEU A 57 -2.39 7.77 -3.61
C LEU A 57 -3.48 7.04 -2.84
N GLY A 58 -3.48 5.73 -2.96
CA GLY A 58 -4.40 4.85 -2.29
C GLY A 58 -3.81 3.47 -2.07
N LYS A 59 -4.57 2.62 -1.43
CA LYS A 59 -4.20 1.21 -1.21
C LYS A 59 -5.28 0.29 -1.77
N ARG A 60 -4.86 -0.87 -2.25
CA ARG A 60 -5.74 -1.93 -2.73
C ARG A 60 -5.24 -3.29 -2.27
N ALA A 61 -6.08 -4.03 -1.57
CA ALA A 61 -5.81 -5.42 -1.23
C ALA A 61 -6.23 -6.34 -2.38
N LYS A 62 -5.35 -7.25 -2.77
CA LYS A 62 -5.57 -8.26 -3.78
C LYS A 62 -5.30 -9.64 -3.19
N THR A 63 -6.23 -10.56 -3.39
CA THR A 63 -6.10 -11.95 -2.92
C THR A 63 -5.99 -12.87 -4.13
N TYR A 64 -4.96 -13.70 -4.13
CA TYR A 64 -4.74 -14.73 -5.15
C TYR A 64 -5.29 -16.05 -4.63
N ALA A 65 -6.41 -16.50 -5.17
CA ALA A 65 -7.12 -17.70 -4.69
C ALA A 65 -6.31 -18.98 -4.85
N SER A 66 -5.51 -19.07 -5.91
CA SER A 66 -4.69 -20.24 -6.22
C SER A 66 -3.56 -20.50 -5.20
N SER A 67 -2.92 -19.44 -4.73
CA SER A 67 -1.80 -19.51 -3.80
C SER A 67 -2.16 -19.16 -2.36
N GLY A 68 -3.37 -18.62 -2.13
CA GLY A 68 -3.78 -18.06 -0.84
C GLY A 68 -3.02 -16.78 -0.44
N THR A 69 -2.22 -16.24 -1.34
CA THR A 69 -1.41 -15.05 -1.09
C THR A 69 -2.29 -13.80 -1.08
N VAL A 70 -2.06 -12.94 -0.12
CA VAL A 70 -2.69 -11.61 -0.03
C VAL A 70 -1.61 -10.55 -0.20
N VAL A 71 -1.87 -9.60 -1.08
CA VAL A 71 -0.97 -8.47 -1.36
C VAL A 71 -1.73 -7.17 -1.21
N VAL A 72 -1.14 -6.20 -0.53
CA VAL A 72 -1.64 -4.82 -0.51
C VAL A 72 -0.70 -3.97 -1.34
N VAL A 73 -1.26 -3.32 -2.35
CA VAL A 73 -0.53 -2.41 -3.23
C VAL A 73 -0.86 -0.97 -2.84
N ILE A 74 0.16 -0.16 -2.65
CA ILE A 74 0.04 1.28 -2.37
C ILE A 74 0.64 2.03 -3.54
N GLY A 75 -0.12 2.99 -4.06
CA GLY A 75 0.32 3.80 -5.18
C GLY A 75 -0.79 4.67 -5.72
N PRO A 76 -0.53 5.37 -6.84
CA PRO A 76 -1.55 6.19 -7.48
C PRO A 76 -2.67 5.32 -8.06
N ARG A 77 -3.90 5.65 -7.73
CA ARG A 77 -5.10 4.96 -8.23
C ARG A 77 -5.33 5.29 -9.69
N SER A 78 -5.67 4.28 -10.48
CA SER A 78 -6.13 4.47 -11.86
C SER A 78 -7.45 5.26 -11.88
N GLY A 79 -7.65 6.09 -12.91
CA GLY A 79 -8.84 6.91 -13.04
C GLY A 79 -8.71 8.33 -12.49
N PHE A 80 -7.70 8.65 -11.70
CA PHE A 80 -7.36 10.03 -11.34
C PHE A 80 -6.79 10.75 -12.56
N LYS A 81 -7.54 11.70 -13.07
CA LYS A 81 -7.14 12.54 -14.20
C LYS A 81 -7.43 14.00 -13.87
N GLN A 82 -6.52 14.87 -14.22
CA GLN A 82 -6.72 16.30 -14.14
C GLN A 82 -6.61 16.89 -15.55
N GLU A 83 -7.62 17.63 -15.93
CA GLU A 83 -7.59 18.41 -17.15
C GLU A 83 -6.69 19.63 -16.96
N VAL A 84 -5.74 19.79 -17.85
CA VAL A 84 -4.80 20.93 -17.87
C VAL A 84 -4.82 21.53 -19.25
N PHE A 85 -5.14 22.80 -19.34
CA PHE A 85 -5.06 23.56 -20.58
C PHE A 85 -3.62 24.03 -20.83
N SER A 86 -3.10 23.72 -22.00
CA SER A 86 -1.82 24.23 -22.48
C SER A 86 -2.05 25.09 -23.73
N PRO A 87 -1.58 26.33 -23.77
CA PRO A 87 -1.72 27.18 -24.98
C PRO A 87 -1.10 26.57 -26.24
N LYS A 88 -0.08 25.75 -26.07
CA LYS A 88 0.64 25.11 -27.18
C LYS A 88 -0.01 23.78 -27.66
N TYR A 89 -0.60 23.01 -26.73
CA TYR A 89 -1.06 21.65 -27.01
C TYR A 89 -2.55 21.43 -26.74
N GLY A 90 -3.29 22.50 -26.40
CA GLY A 90 -4.71 22.42 -26.07
C GLY A 90 -4.96 21.72 -24.72
N THR A 91 -6.13 21.12 -24.59
CA THR A 91 -6.53 20.40 -23.39
C THR A 91 -5.78 19.07 -23.28
N GLN A 92 -5.08 18.89 -22.19
CA GLN A 92 -4.36 17.65 -21.88
C GLN A 92 -4.82 17.08 -20.54
N TYR A 93 -4.68 15.76 -20.36
CA TYR A 93 -4.99 15.09 -19.10
C TYR A 93 -3.72 14.64 -18.39
N ARG A 94 -3.51 15.15 -17.17
CA ARG A 94 -2.46 14.62 -16.28
C ARG A 94 -2.99 13.39 -15.56
N ASN A 95 -2.23 12.30 -15.63
CA ASN A 95 -2.55 11.04 -14.97
C ASN A 95 -1.39 10.63 -14.05
N PRO A 96 -1.59 10.62 -12.71
CA PRO A 96 -0.53 10.31 -11.77
C PRO A 96 0.11 8.94 -11.96
N THR A 97 -0.63 7.95 -12.45
CA THR A 97 -0.09 6.61 -12.71
C THR A 97 1.04 6.60 -13.73
N LYS A 98 1.05 7.59 -14.63
CA LYS A 98 2.06 7.69 -15.69
C LYS A 98 3.38 8.34 -15.24
N TYR A 99 3.34 9.17 -14.19
CA TYR A 99 4.53 9.93 -13.77
C TYR A 99 4.98 9.69 -12.33
N ALA A 100 4.21 8.97 -11.51
CA ALA A 100 4.57 8.72 -10.11
C ALA A 100 5.94 8.06 -9.96
N HIS A 101 6.30 7.12 -10.84
CA HIS A 101 7.61 6.47 -10.83
C HIS A 101 8.75 7.44 -11.15
N LEU A 102 8.49 8.47 -11.95
CA LEU A 102 9.48 9.51 -12.24
C LEU A 102 9.70 10.43 -11.03
N VAL A 103 8.65 10.71 -10.28
CA VAL A 103 8.75 11.46 -9.02
C VAL A 103 9.53 10.67 -7.99
N GLU A 104 9.29 9.37 -7.90
CA GLU A 104 9.99 8.48 -6.96
C GLU A 104 11.48 8.35 -7.30
N LYS A 105 11.77 7.92 -8.52
CA LYS A 105 13.13 7.57 -8.95
C LYS A 105 13.92 8.73 -9.55
N GLY A 106 13.22 9.74 -10.06
CA GLY A 106 13.83 10.84 -10.79
C GLY A 106 13.95 10.57 -12.29
N THR A 107 14.47 11.57 -12.97
CA THR A 107 14.76 11.57 -14.41
C THR A 107 16.19 12.08 -14.65
N VAL A 108 16.62 12.11 -15.92
CA VAL A 108 17.92 12.71 -16.30
C VAL A 108 18.00 14.19 -15.89
N HIS A 109 16.86 14.87 -15.83
CA HIS A 109 16.79 16.31 -15.54
C HIS A 109 16.30 16.65 -14.12
N SER A 110 15.84 15.67 -13.36
CA SER A 110 15.26 15.89 -12.03
C SER A 110 15.61 14.77 -11.07
N ARG A 111 16.03 15.16 -9.87
CA ARG A 111 16.34 14.20 -8.80
C ARG A 111 15.05 13.55 -8.27
N GLY A 112 15.09 12.25 -8.02
CA GLY A 112 14.00 11.51 -7.38
C GLY A 112 13.75 11.93 -5.94
N SER A 113 12.50 11.94 -5.53
CA SER A 113 12.12 12.26 -4.15
C SER A 113 12.22 11.08 -3.20
N HIS A 114 12.14 9.84 -3.71
CA HIS A 114 12.13 8.60 -2.93
C HIS A 114 11.10 8.60 -1.77
N PHE A 115 9.95 9.23 -1.99
CA PHE A 115 8.94 9.39 -0.95
C PHE A 115 8.33 8.05 -0.49
N MET A 116 8.17 7.09 -1.39
CA MET A 116 7.68 5.75 -1.04
C MET A 116 8.71 4.97 -0.22
N GLU A 117 9.97 5.02 -0.62
CA GLU A 117 11.06 4.37 0.10
C GLU A 117 11.21 4.94 1.52
N GLN A 118 11.20 6.26 1.64
CA GLN A 118 11.21 6.94 2.94
C GLN A 118 9.99 6.62 3.79
N ALA A 119 8.80 6.52 3.19
CA ALA A 119 7.58 6.13 3.90
C ALA A 119 7.67 4.70 4.44
N VAL A 120 8.20 3.76 3.66
CA VAL A 120 8.43 2.38 4.10
C VAL A 120 9.39 2.34 5.28
N ASP A 121 10.52 3.02 5.20
CA ASP A 121 11.52 3.05 6.26
C ASP A 121 10.99 3.66 7.55
N ALA A 122 10.22 4.74 7.45
CA ALA A 122 9.64 5.43 8.60
C ALA A 122 8.51 4.65 9.29
N THR A 123 7.81 3.78 8.58
CA THR A 123 6.63 3.07 9.11
C THR A 123 6.80 1.57 9.25
N ARG A 124 7.97 1.03 8.92
CA ARG A 124 8.24 -0.41 8.90
C ARG A 124 7.85 -1.11 10.20
N GLU A 125 8.31 -0.62 11.34
CA GLU A 125 8.02 -1.19 12.65
C GLU A 125 6.54 -1.07 13.01
N GLN A 126 5.93 0.07 12.75
CA GLN A 126 4.51 0.30 13.02
C GLN A 126 3.63 -0.63 12.18
N VAL A 127 3.95 -0.81 10.91
CA VAL A 127 3.24 -1.75 10.02
C VAL A 127 3.37 -3.18 10.53
N ALA A 128 4.58 -3.60 10.92
CA ALA A 128 4.83 -4.93 11.46
C ALA A 128 4.03 -5.19 12.74
N THR A 129 4.08 -4.27 13.69
CA THR A 129 3.35 -4.37 14.96
C THR A 129 1.84 -4.40 14.75
N THR A 130 1.31 -3.52 13.91
CA THR A 130 -0.12 -3.47 13.60
C THR A 130 -0.58 -4.74 12.90
N LEU A 131 0.23 -5.29 11.97
CA LEU A 131 -0.08 -6.53 11.28
C LEU A 131 -0.17 -7.71 12.26
N ALA A 132 0.81 -7.87 13.14
CA ALA A 132 0.82 -8.93 14.15
C ALA A 132 -0.39 -8.83 15.08
N GLN A 133 -0.71 -7.62 15.56
CA GLN A 133 -1.86 -7.38 16.41
C GLN A 133 -3.17 -7.73 15.71
N LYS A 134 -3.38 -7.27 14.48
CA LYS A 134 -4.62 -7.52 13.72
C LYS A 134 -4.79 -8.97 13.31
N LEU A 135 -3.70 -9.67 13.03
CA LEU A 135 -3.73 -11.13 12.81
C LEU A 135 -4.16 -11.86 14.08
N SER A 136 -3.57 -11.53 15.22
CA SER A 136 -3.92 -12.11 16.53
C SER A 136 -5.40 -11.90 16.86
N GLU A 137 -5.87 -10.65 16.79
CA GLU A 137 -7.28 -10.32 17.02
C GLU A 137 -8.23 -11.08 16.09
N GLY A 138 -7.87 -11.21 14.82
CA GLY A 138 -8.66 -11.95 13.83
C GLY A 138 -8.76 -13.45 14.14
N ILE A 139 -7.65 -14.07 14.53
CA ILE A 139 -7.57 -15.47 14.92
C ILE A 139 -8.39 -15.72 16.19
N GLU A 140 -8.21 -14.91 17.22
CA GLU A 140 -8.93 -15.01 18.49
C GLU A 140 -10.45 -14.90 18.28
N ARG A 141 -10.88 -13.97 17.45
CA ARG A 141 -12.30 -13.78 17.11
C ARG A 141 -12.90 -15.01 16.41
N GLU A 142 -12.13 -15.68 15.56
CA GLU A 142 -12.61 -16.91 14.88
C GLU A 142 -12.59 -18.13 15.82
N LEU A 143 -11.63 -18.21 16.73
CA LEU A 143 -11.57 -19.29 17.72
C LEU A 143 -12.68 -19.18 18.80
N ALA A 144 -13.18 -17.97 19.05
CA ALA A 144 -14.26 -17.71 20.01
C ALA A 144 -15.66 -17.99 19.43
N ARG A 145 -15.80 -18.33 18.16
CA ARG A 145 -17.06 -18.71 17.49
C ARG A 145 -17.28 -20.20 17.50
#